data_b164b0079c1e80802ebc7a7435e6ac53
#
_entry.id   b164b0079c1e80802ebc7a7435e6ac53
#
_cell.length_a   1.000
_cell.length_b   1.000
_cell.length_c   1.000
_cell.angle_alpha   90.00
_cell.angle_beta   90.00
_cell.angle_gamma   90.00
#
_symmetry.space_group_name_H-M   'P 1'
#
loop_
_entity.id
_entity.type
_entity.pdbx_description
1 polymer ?
#
loop_
_entity_poly.entity_id
_entity_poly.type
_entity_poly.pdbx_seq_one_letter_code
_entity_poly.pdbx_strand_id
1 'polypeptide(L)'
;MVRSAMACRIPGLVRAHSSLKADILPVANTQLGPGSLAAILGGVFEGGEDTIWIHPDPDFNDEIVFNPEHPNWLLHKELLKACKAKANGHYYVGMPDLMEGLDVLAALKGTDKVLLDTVMQPEVLEQQMQQINDIYFKVFDELYDIIREGDEMAFCYFSSWAPGKMSKLQSDIST
;
A
#
# COMPACT_ATOMS: atom_id res chain seq x y z
N MET A 1 -8.65 -14.36 -10.10
CA MET A 1 -9.79 -13.44 -10.24
C MET A 1 -9.39 -11.97 -10.12
N VAL A 2 -8.63 -11.54 -9.11
CA VAL A 2 -8.19 -10.13 -8.90
C VAL A 2 -7.44 -9.55 -10.11
N ARG A 3 -6.56 -10.31 -10.77
CA ARG A 3 -5.81 -9.88 -11.97
C ARG A 3 -6.73 -9.44 -13.15
N SER A 4 -7.91 -10.05 -13.30
CA SER A 4 -8.80 -9.79 -14.43
C SER A 4 -9.67 -8.55 -14.22
N ALA A 5 -10.14 -8.30 -13.00
CA ALA A 5 -11.00 -7.18 -12.69
C ALA A 5 -10.27 -5.82 -12.72
N MET A 6 -9.05 -5.76 -12.20
CA MET A 6 -8.22 -4.54 -12.24
C MET A 6 -7.74 -4.20 -13.65
N ALA A 7 -7.32 -5.19 -14.45
CA ALA A 7 -6.88 -4.96 -15.83
C ALA A 7 -7.98 -4.37 -16.73
N CYS A 8 -9.26 -4.52 -16.36
CA CYS A 8 -10.40 -4.05 -17.16
C CYS A 8 -10.79 -2.58 -16.85
N ARG A 9 -10.43 -2.04 -15.67
CA ARG A 9 -10.79 -0.66 -15.28
C ARG A 9 -9.85 0.41 -15.86
N ILE A 10 -8.59 0.07 -16.12
CA ILE A 10 -7.57 1.03 -16.58
C ILE A 10 -7.88 1.67 -17.94
N PRO A 11 -8.28 0.94 -18.99
CA PRO A 11 -8.62 1.56 -20.28
C PRO A 11 -9.81 2.53 -20.21
N GLY A 12 -10.77 2.27 -19.32
CA GLY A 12 -11.90 3.15 -19.08
C GLY A 12 -11.49 4.47 -18.42
N LEU A 13 -10.58 4.41 -17.46
CA LEU A 13 -10.03 5.58 -16.76
C LEU A 13 -9.30 6.52 -17.75
N VAL A 14 -8.41 5.99 -18.58
CA VAL A 14 -7.65 6.77 -19.57
C VAL A 14 -8.59 7.44 -20.57
N ARG A 15 -9.61 6.76 -21.06
CA ARG A 15 -10.62 7.34 -21.96
C ARG A 15 -11.42 8.45 -21.28
N ALA A 16 -11.84 8.26 -20.04
CA ALA A 16 -12.58 9.28 -19.29
C ALA A 16 -11.73 10.55 -19.12
N HIS A 17 -10.46 10.41 -18.71
CA HIS A 17 -9.55 11.54 -18.54
C HIS A 17 -9.28 12.30 -19.84
N SER A 18 -9.07 11.62 -20.95
CA SER A 18 -8.84 12.27 -22.26
C SER A 18 -10.05 13.05 -22.76
N SER A 19 -11.27 12.70 -22.33
CA SER A 19 -12.51 13.37 -22.73
C SER A 19 -12.88 14.56 -21.84
N LEU A 20 -12.43 14.59 -20.60
CA LEU A 20 -12.88 15.57 -19.60
C LEU A 20 -12.12 16.91 -19.63
N LYS A 21 -11.02 17.04 -20.40
CA LYS A 21 -10.15 18.24 -20.39
C LYS A 21 -9.84 18.74 -18.97
N ALA A 22 -9.68 17.81 -18.04
CA ALA A 22 -9.43 18.11 -16.62
C ALA A 22 -7.92 18.11 -16.36
N ASP A 23 -7.48 18.95 -15.44
CA ASP A 23 -6.08 19.02 -14.98
C ASP A 23 -5.71 17.86 -14.02
N ILE A 24 -6.50 16.79 -14.04
CA ILE A 24 -6.27 15.60 -13.23
C ILE A 24 -5.43 14.60 -14.02
N LEU A 25 -4.29 14.23 -13.45
CA LEU A 25 -3.42 13.20 -14.04
C LEU A 25 -4.12 11.83 -14.03
N PRO A 26 -4.05 11.06 -15.11
CA PRO A 26 -4.54 9.70 -15.12
C PRO A 26 -3.57 8.82 -14.32
N VAL A 27 -4.00 8.38 -13.15
CA VAL A 27 -3.24 7.50 -12.25
C VAL A 27 -3.97 6.17 -12.12
N ALA A 28 -3.27 5.08 -12.42
CA ALA A 28 -3.81 3.75 -12.15
C ALA A 28 -3.74 3.45 -10.66
N ASN A 29 -4.88 3.15 -10.06
CA ASN A 29 -4.94 2.65 -8.70
C ASN A 29 -4.55 1.17 -8.70
N THR A 30 -3.42 0.87 -8.08
CA THR A 30 -2.80 -0.46 -8.07
C THR A 30 -2.72 -1.09 -6.68
N GLN A 31 -3.35 -0.44 -5.70
CA GLN A 31 -3.35 -0.96 -4.33
C GLN A 31 -4.24 -2.21 -4.20
N LEU A 32 -3.85 -3.08 -3.29
CA LEU A 32 -4.64 -4.23 -2.83
C LEU A 32 -5.48 -3.86 -1.59
N GLY A 33 -6.08 -2.66 -1.60
CA GLY A 33 -6.75 -2.07 -0.46
C GLY A 33 -5.82 -1.20 0.40
N PRO A 34 -6.38 -0.39 1.31
CA PRO A 34 -5.60 0.35 2.28
C PRO A 34 -4.87 -0.63 3.23
N GLY A 35 -3.70 -0.24 3.71
CA GLY A 35 -2.92 -1.09 4.61
C GLY A 35 -2.12 -2.20 3.90
N SER A 36 -1.71 -1.98 2.66
CA SER A 36 -0.93 -2.95 1.88
C SER A 36 0.31 -3.46 2.62
N LEU A 37 0.95 -2.64 3.48
CA LEU A 37 2.11 -3.06 4.25
C LEU A 37 1.76 -4.14 5.28
N ALA A 38 0.62 -4.02 5.97
CA ALA A 38 0.18 -5.05 6.90
C ALA A 38 -0.06 -6.39 6.20
N ALA A 39 -0.64 -6.38 4.99
CA ALA A 39 -0.81 -7.59 4.19
C ALA A 39 0.52 -8.22 3.76
N ILE A 40 1.54 -7.39 3.46
CA ILE A 40 2.90 -7.83 3.12
C ILE A 40 3.60 -8.45 4.34
N LEU A 41 3.29 -7.95 5.54
CA LEU A 41 3.86 -8.42 6.82
C LEU A 41 3.11 -9.62 7.42
N GLY A 42 2.06 -10.13 6.78
CA GLY A 42 1.38 -11.35 7.19
C GLY A 42 -0.05 -11.16 7.68
N GLY A 43 -0.59 -9.94 7.66
CA GLY A 43 -2.01 -9.72 7.97
C GLY A 43 -2.95 -10.55 7.08
N VAL A 44 -4.04 -11.03 7.65
CA VAL A 44 -5.00 -11.90 6.97
C VAL A 44 -5.82 -11.10 5.98
N PHE A 45 -5.79 -11.55 4.75
CA PHE A 45 -6.35 -10.85 3.59
C PHE A 45 -7.79 -11.32 3.31
N GLU A 46 -8.76 -10.42 3.39
CA GLU A 46 -10.15 -10.70 3.05
C GLU A 46 -10.63 -9.79 1.91
N GLY A 47 -11.04 -10.41 0.80
CA GLY A 47 -11.58 -9.69 -0.35
C GLY A 47 -13.06 -9.39 -0.18
N GLY A 48 -13.43 -8.11 -0.14
CA GLY A 48 -14.80 -7.63 -0.25
C GLY A 48 -15.21 -7.33 -1.70
N GLU A 49 -16.44 -6.84 -1.88
CA GLU A 49 -16.98 -6.49 -3.20
C GLU A 49 -16.24 -5.27 -3.79
N ASP A 50 -15.98 -4.25 -3.00
CA ASP A 50 -15.39 -2.97 -3.43
C ASP A 50 -14.01 -2.69 -2.82
N THR A 51 -13.58 -3.44 -1.81
CA THR A 51 -12.32 -3.23 -1.11
C THR A 51 -11.75 -4.54 -0.58
N ILE A 52 -10.58 -4.44 -0.01
CA ILE A 52 -9.90 -5.54 0.67
C ILE A 52 -9.70 -5.12 2.12
N TRP A 53 -10.03 -6.01 3.02
CA TRP A 53 -9.80 -5.85 4.44
C TRP A 53 -8.56 -6.64 4.86
N ILE A 54 -7.82 -6.08 5.79
CA ILE A 54 -6.70 -6.76 6.44
C ILE A 54 -7.12 -6.97 7.89
N HIS A 55 -7.15 -8.22 8.31
CA HIS A 55 -7.47 -8.62 9.66
C HIS A 55 -6.24 -9.10 10.41
N PRO A 56 -6.24 -8.98 11.73
CA PRO A 56 -5.20 -9.58 12.56
C PRO A 56 -5.09 -11.08 12.30
N ASP A 57 -3.85 -11.56 12.22
CA ASP A 57 -3.59 -12.99 12.25
C ASP A 57 -3.74 -13.49 13.69
N PRO A 58 -4.65 -14.45 13.97
CA PRO A 58 -4.78 -15.03 15.30
C PRO A 58 -3.48 -15.64 15.85
N ASP A 59 -2.61 -16.08 14.95
CA ASP A 59 -1.33 -16.71 15.28
C ASP A 59 -0.15 -15.70 15.29
N PHE A 60 -0.44 -14.39 15.17
CA PHE A 60 0.58 -13.36 15.21
C PHE A 60 1.32 -13.36 16.55
N ASN A 61 2.62 -13.59 16.49
CA ASN A 61 3.50 -13.78 17.64
C ASN A 61 4.19 -12.49 18.14
N ASP A 62 3.68 -11.33 17.76
CA ASP A 62 4.26 -9.99 18.05
C ASP A 62 5.64 -9.72 17.39
N GLU A 63 6.08 -10.57 16.47
CA GLU A 63 7.34 -10.41 15.75
C GLU A 63 7.11 -9.76 14.38
N ILE A 64 7.78 -8.63 14.14
CA ILE A 64 7.69 -7.89 12.87
C ILE A 64 8.83 -8.33 11.96
N VAL A 65 8.53 -9.18 10.99
CA VAL A 65 9.54 -9.71 10.04
C VAL A 65 9.09 -9.49 8.60
N PHE A 66 9.97 -8.90 7.81
CA PHE A 66 9.76 -8.80 6.36
C PHE A 66 10.28 -10.04 5.65
N ASN A 67 9.38 -10.79 5.03
CA ASN A 67 9.72 -11.92 4.19
C ASN A 67 9.66 -11.51 2.70
N PRO A 68 10.81 -11.42 1.99
CA PRO A 68 10.84 -11.06 0.57
C PRO A 68 10.16 -12.08 -0.35
N GLU A 69 9.92 -13.31 0.12
CA GLU A 69 9.20 -14.36 -0.61
C GLU A 69 7.72 -14.44 -0.22
N HIS A 70 7.22 -13.51 0.61
CA HIS A 70 5.82 -13.50 1.01
C HIS A 70 4.89 -13.37 -0.21
N PRO A 71 3.85 -14.22 -0.38
CA PRO A 71 3.00 -14.24 -1.57
C PRO A 71 2.35 -12.88 -1.89
N ASN A 72 1.91 -12.13 -0.86
CA ASN A 72 1.32 -10.80 -1.04
C ASN A 72 2.34 -9.78 -1.54
N TRP A 73 3.59 -9.85 -1.08
CA TRP A 73 4.67 -9.01 -1.58
C TRP A 73 4.98 -9.29 -3.06
N LEU A 74 5.12 -10.55 -3.41
CA LEU A 74 5.36 -10.95 -4.81
C LEU A 74 4.20 -10.55 -5.72
N LEU A 75 2.95 -10.76 -5.26
CA LEU A 75 1.74 -10.34 -5.99
C LEU A 75 1.72 -8.84 -6.23
N HIS A 76 2.06 -8.03 -5.21
CA HIS A 76 2.10 -6.57 -5.30
C HIS A 76 3.09 -6.11 -6.37
N LYS A 77 4.32 -6.62 -6.31
CA LYS A 77 5.35 -6.30 -7.32
C LYS A 77 4.92 -6.71 -8.74
N GLU A 78 4.35 -7.88 -8.90
CA GLU A 78 3.86 -8.33 -10.21
C GLU A 78 2.71 -7.47 -10.74
N LEU A 79 1.78 -7.05 -9.87
CA LEU A 79 0.70 -6.17 -10.25
C LEU A 79 1.23 -4.82 -10.77
N LEU A 80 2.15 -4.20 -10.02
CA LEU A 80 2.75 -2.93 -10.40
C LEU A 80 3.53 -3.03 -11.73
N LYS A 81 4.36 -4.08 -11.89
CA LYS A 81 5.07 -4.34 -13.14
C LYS A 81 4.14 -4.53 -14.33
N ALA A 82 3.03 -5.27 -14.14
CA ALA A 82 2.04 -5.48 -15.19
C ALA A 82 1.32 -4.18 -15.56
N CYS A 83 0.98 -3.34 -14.59
CA CYS A 83 0.39 -2.02 -14.83
C CYS A 83 1.38 -1.09 -15.54
N LYS A 84 2.65 -1.07 -15.11
CA LYS A 84 3.72 -0.28 -15.73
C LYS A 84 3.94 -0.67 -17.20
N ALA A 85 4.00 -1.95 -17.50
CA ALA A 85 4.15 -2.43 -18.87
C ALA A 85 2.97 -2.01 -19.79
N LYS A 86 1.77 -1.85 -19.21
CA LYS A 86 0.57 -1.42 -19.96
C LYS A 86 0.42 0.10 -20.02
N ALA A 87 1.07 0.84 -19.15
CA ALA A 87 0.94 2.30 -19.08
C ALA A 87 1.39 2.97 -20.38
N ASN A 88 2.51 2.55 -20.92
CA ASN A 88 3.06 3.03 -22.21
C ASN A 88 2.99 4.58 -22.37
N GLY A 89 3.24 5.32 -21.28
CA GLY A 89 3.17 6.78 -21.25
C GLY A 89 1.78 7.41 -21.23
N HIS A 90 0.70 6.61 -21.17
CA HIS A 90 -0.66 7.11 -21.16
C HIS A 90 -1.21 7.42 -19.76
N TYR A 91 -0.62 6.88 -18.74
CA TYR A 91 -1.00 7.10 -17.33
C TYR A 91 0.16 6.75 -16.39
N TYR A 92 0.13 7.34 -15.22
CA TYR A 92 1.04 6.96 -14.14
C TYR A 92 0.54 5.71 -13.40
N VAL A 93 1.46 4.88 -12.96
CA VAL A 93 1.16 3.82 -11.99
C VAL A 93 1.31 4.41 -10.60
N GLY A 94 0.23 4.45 -9.84
CA GLY A 94 0.25 5.06 -8.51
C GLY A 94 0.98 4.19 -7.48
N MET A 95 1.75 4.83 -6.60
CA MET A 95 2.24 4.19 -5.38
C MET A 95 1.05 3.73 -4.55
N PRO A 96 0.99 2.46 -4.13
CA PRO A 96 -0.06 1.99 -3.24
C PRO A 96 0.01 2.64 -1.87
N ASP A 97 -1.14 2.72 -1.20
CA ASP A 97 -1.21 3.16 0.19
C ASP A 97 -0.71 2.04 1.10
N LEU A 98 0.50 2.22 1.63
CA LEU A 98 1.12 1.24 2.51
C LEU A 98 0.57 1.31 3.93
N MET A 99 0.09 2.48 4.35
CA MET A 99 -0.13 2.87 5.74
C MET A 99 1.14 2.77 6.59
N GLU A 100 1.13 3.35 7.77
CA GLU A 100 2.31 3.47 8.62
C GLU A 100 2.02 3.07 10.08
N GLY A 101 3.09 2.84 10.82
CA GLY A 101 3.13 2.86 12.28
C GLY A 101 2.04 2.04 12.97
N LEU A 102 1.25 2.74 13.80
CA LEU A 102 0.22 2.10 14.63
C LEU A 102 -0.90 1.45 13.84
N ASP A 103 -1.27 1.98 12.65
CA ASP A 103 -2.32 1.38 11.83
C ASP A 103 -1.89 0.03 11.25
N VAL A 104 -0.61 -0.11 10.89
CA VAL A 104 -0.05 -1.41 10.49
C VAL A 104 -0.06 -2.39 11.67
N LEU A 105 0.33 -1.95 12.86
CA LEU A 105 0.26 -2.80 14.07
C LEU A 105 -1.19 -3.19 14.39
N ALA A 106 -2.13 -2.26 14.29
CA ALA A 106 -3.55 -2.55 14.52
C ALA A 106 -4.10 -3.58 13.53
N ALA A 107 -3.67 -3.52 12.27
CA ALA A 107 -4.04 -4.50 11.26
C ALA A 107 -3.40 -5.87 11.50
N LEU A 108 -2.22 -5.94 12.13
CA LEU A 108 -1.51 -7.20 12.43
C LEU A 108 -1.98 -7.87 13.71
N LYS A 109 -2.20 -7.10 14.80
CA LYS A 109 -2.49 -7.66 16.12
C LYS A 109 -3.79 -7.20 16.77
N GLY A 110 -4.54 -6.34 16.09
CA GLY A 110 -5.82 -5.80 16.57
C GLY A 110 -5.69 -4.47 17.29
N THR A 111 -6.65 -3.57 17.05
CA THR A 111 -6.69 -2.22 17.61
C THR A 111 -6.70 -2.23 19.14
N ASP A 112 -7.53 -3.09 19.75
CA ASP A 112 -7.64 -3.16 21.21
C ASP A 112 -6.30 -3.53 21.87
N LYS A 113 -5.56 -4.46 21.27
CA LYS A 113 -4.25 -4.88 21.77
C LYS A 113 -3.23 -3.75 21.63
N VAL A 114 -3.22 -3.05 20.49
CA VAL A 114 -2.32 -1.89 20.29
C VAL A 114 -2.61 -0.80 21.31
N LEU A 115 -3.88 -0.44 21.53
CA LEU A 115 -4.26 0.57 22.52
C LEU A 115 -3.87 0.16 23.95
N LEU A 116 -4.01 -1.10 24.29
CA LEU A 116 -3.58 -1.62 25.58
C LEU A 116 -2.06 -1.53 25.73
N ASP A 117 -1.31 -1.88 24.69
CA ASP A 117 0.14 -1.85 24.68
C ASP A 117 0.73 -0.44 24.82
N THR A 118 0.00 0.61 24.40
CA THR A 118 0.45 2.00 24.63
C THR A 118 0.65 2.32 26.13
N VAL A 119 -0.08 1.62 26.99
CA VAL A 119 -0.01 1.81 28.45
C VAL A 119 0.80 0.72 29.14
N MET A 120 0.65 -0.52 28.69
CA MET A 120 1.23 -1.67 29.37
C MET A 120 2.65 -2.00 28.92
N GLN A 121 3.00 -1.73 27.67
CA GLN A 121 4.27 -2.11 27.07
C GLN A 121 4.77 -1.05 26.04
N PRO A 122 4.87 0.24 26.43
CA PRO A 122 5.18 1.30 25.50
C PRO A 122 6.52 1.12 24.78
N GLU A 123 7.53 0.57 25.45
CA GLU A 123 8.85 0.34 24.85
C GLU A 123 8.81 -0.75 23.77
N VAL A 124 8.01 -1.80 23.98
CA VAL A 124 7.81 -2.86 22.97
C VAL A 124 7.09 -2.30 21.76
N LEU A 125 6.06 -1.50 21.99
CA LEU A 125 5.31 -0.84 20.92
C LEU A 125 6.20 0.09 20.09
N GLU A 126 7.05 0.89 20.75
CA GLU A 126 8.01 1.77 20.08
C GLU A 126 9.00 0.98 19.20
N GLN A 127 9.52 -0.13 19.71
CA GLN A 127 10.41 -1.02 18.95
C GLN A 127 9.70 -1.61 17.73
N GLN A 128 8.47 -2.06 17.87
CA GLN A 128 7.67 -2.57 16.74
C GLN A 128 7.40 -1.48 15.69
N MET A 129 7.08 -0.27 16.12
CA MET A 129 6.92 0.87 15.21
C MET A 129 8.21 1.18 14.45
N GLN A 130 9.36 1.15 15.12
CA GLN A 130 10.64 1.37 14.45
C GLN A 130 10.93 0.28 13.41
N GLN A 131 10.66 -0.99 13.72
CA GLN A 131 10.80 -2.10 12.77
C GLN A 131 9.89 -1.93 11.56
N ILE A 132 8.62 -1.50 11.76
CA ILE A 132 7.70 -1.20 10.67
C ILE A 132 8.22 -0.06 9.80
N ASN A 133 8.74 1.02 10.40
CA ASN A 133 9.30 2.14 9.66
C ASN A 133 10.49 1.72 8.78
N ASP A 134 11.40 0.92 9.31
CA ASP A 134 12.56 0.43 8.56
C ASP A 134 12.11 -0.44 7.36
N ILE A 135 11.09 -1.27 7.56
CA ILE A 135 10.49 -2.09 6.50
C ILE A 135 9.73 -1.21 5.50
N TYR A 136 8.99 -0.21 6.00
CA TYR A 136 8.23 0.72 5.16
C TYR A 136 9.13 1.37 4.12
N PHE A 137 10.24 1.96 4.52
CA PHE A 137 11.15 2.62 3.59
C PHE A 137 11.78 1.63 2.60
N LYS A 138 12.12 0.44 3.04
CA LYS A 138 12.61 -0.62 2.16
C LYS A 138 11.57 -1.01 1.11
N VAL A 139 10.34 -1.28 1.53
CA VAL A 139 9.22 -1.64 0.65
C VAL A 139 8.89 -0.48 -0.29
N PHE A 140 8.82 0.74 0.24
CA PHE A 140 8.57 1.94 -0.55
C PHE A 140 9.60 2.12 -1.67
N ASP A 141 10.87 1.99 -1.36
CA ASP A 141 11.95 2.17 -2.33
C ASP A 141 11.90 1.12 -3.45
N GLU A 142 11.65 -0.15 -3.11
CA GLU A 142 11.49 -1.19 -4.12
C GLU A 142 10.27 -0.95 -5.03
N LEU A 143 9.15 -0.47 -4.48
CA LEU A 143 7.95 -0.15 -5.26
C LEU A 143 8.16 1.12 -6.10
N TYR A 144 8.81 2.15 -5.55
CA TYR A 144 9.16 3.36 -6.26
C TYR A 144 10.00 3.05 -7.51
N ASP A 145 11.00 2.20 -7.41
CA ASP A 145 11.83 1.79 -8.55
C ASP A 145 11.04 1.08 -9.65
N ILE A 146 9.94 0.43 -9.31
CA ILE A 146 9.04 -0.22 -10.29
C ILE A 146 8.18 0.84 -11.02
N ILE A 147 7.62 1.82 -10.27
CA ILE A 147 6.56 2.69 -10.81
C ILE A 147 7.06 3.99 -11.39
N ARG A 148 8.22 4.50 -10.96
CA ARG A 148 8.71 5.84 -11.33
C ARG A 148 8.83 6.06 -12.84
N GLU A 149 8.61 7.31 -13.26
CA GLU A 149 8.88 7.81 -14.59
C GLU A 149 10.04 8.82 -14.50
N GLY A 150 11.27 8.39 -14.84
CA GLY A 150 12.45 9.18 -14.48
C GLY A 150 12.58 9.27 -12.96
N ASP A 151 12.53 10.49 -12.42
CA ASP A 151 12.51 10.73 -10.97
C ASP A 151 11.12 11.08 -10.42
N GLU A 152 10.09 11.06 -11.28
CA GLU A 152 8.72 11.40 -10.92
C GLU A 152 7.95 10.18 -10.43
N MET A 153 6.96 10.43 -9.58
CA MET A 153 6.00 9.42 -9.17
C MET A 153 4.58 9.97 -9.05
N ALA A 154 3.61 9.08 -9.10
CA ALA A 154 2.25 9.36 -8.67
C ALA A 154 1.86 8.47 -7.50
N PHE A 155 0.89 8.94 -6.72
CA PHE A 155 0.31 8.23 -5.59
C PHE A 155 -1.13 7.84 -5.93
N CYS A 156 -1.52 6.60 -5.65
CA CYS A 156 -2.84 6.09 -6.05
C CYS A 156 -3.99 6.79 -5.31
N TYR A 157 -3.74 7.25 -4.09
CA TYR A 157 -4.69 7.98 -3.30
C TYR A 157 -4.72 9.45 -3.74
N PHE A 158 -5.89 9.99 -4.05
CA PHE A 158 -6.10 11.34 -4.60
C PHE A 158 -5.46 11.61 -5.97
N SER A 159 -4.95 10.62 -6.68
CA SER A 159 -4.26 10.80 -7.96
C SER A 159 -3.20 11.92 -7.93
N SER A 160 -2.44 11.97 -6.84
CA SER A 160 -1.42 12.99 -6.62
C SER A 160 -0.15 12.66 -7.40
N TRP A 161 0.63 13.70 -7.72
CA TRP A 161 1.90 13.59 -8.44
C TRP A 161 2.98 14.44 -7.76
N ALA A 162 4.23 13.99 -7.85
CA ALA A 162 5.39 14.73 -7.37
C ALA A 162 6.64 14.51 -8.26
N PRO A 163 7.50 15.53 -8.37
CA PRO A 163 8.82 15.41 -9.02
C PRO A 163 9.84 14.79 -8.04
N GLY A 164 9.60 13.58 -7.60
CA GLY A 164 10.42 12.89 -6.60
C GLY A 164 9.57 11.94 -5.77
N LYS A 165 10.14 11.42 -4.69
CA LYS A 165 9.43 10.55 -3.76
C LYS A 165 8.40 11.34 -2.95
N MET A 166 7.19 10.81 -2.87
CA MET A 166 6.09 11.37 -2.10
C MET A 166 5.47 10.27 -1.26
N SER A 167 5.19 10.56 -0.01
CA SER A 167 4.45 9.69 0.90
C SER A 167 3.29 10.43 1.54
N LYS A 168 2.28 9.70 1.94
CA LYS A 168 1.20 10.17 2.79
C LYS A 168 1.56 9.81 4.23
N LEU A 169 1.33 10.73 5.14
CA LEU A 169 1.40 10.50 6.58
C LEU A 169 0.01 10.68 7.17
N GLN A 170 -0.56 9.61 7.64
CA GLN A 170 -1.86 9.57 8.31
C GLN A 170 -1.93 8.33 9.19
N SER A 171 -2.48 8.47 10.39
CA SER A 171 -2.84 7.34 11.23
C SER A 171 -4.22 7.58 11.85
N ASP A 172 -5.06 6.57 11.85
CA ASP A 172 -6.39 6.63 12.44
C ASP A 172 -6.35 6.46 13.98
N ILE A 173 -5.23 5.98 14.51
CA ILE A 173 -5.04 5.68 15.93
C ILE A 173 -4.19 6.71 16.63
N SER A 174 -3.22 7.34 15.95
CA SER A 174 -2.38 8.36 16.54
C SER A 174 -3.09 9.72 16.58
N THR A 175 -3.20 10.27 17.76
CA THR A 175 -3.73 11.64 18.03
C THR A 175 -2.61 12.58 18.42
#